data_5f60b7cb20848689c1f5311f36197480
#
_entry.id   5f60b7cb20848689c1f5311f36197480
#
_cell.length_a   1.000
_cell.length_b   1.000
_cell.length_c   1.000
_cell.angle_alpha   90.00
_cell.angle_beta   90.00
_cell.angle_gamma   90.00
#
_symmetry.space_group_name_H-M   'P 1'
#
loop_
_entity.id
_entity.type
_entity.pdbx_description
1 polymer ?
#
loop_
_entity_poly.entity_id
_entity_poly.type
_entity_poly.pdbx_seq_one_letter_code
_entity_poly.pdbx_strand_id
1 'polypeptide(L)'
;MKKIVIALGGNALQEAGKPATAQAQLEVVEKTSEYIADIIEAGYNVVLAHGNGPQVGRIVIQNEYASSQTPAMPFDVCGAMSQGMIGYHMQQGLSKVLRKRGNNTCVATVVTQVVVDKNDPKFLAPSKPIGPFYSEEEAKKLAAEKGYSMKEDAGRGWRRVVASPIPVEIIELDAVKCLVDNGFIAITVGGGGIPVIRDEAGDLVGTAAVIDKDLASEKLAEDLDCDVLVILTAVEQVCINYGKPDQKALSALGIDDARKYMAEGHFAPGSMLPKIEAAVKFVESRKGRKAIITSLDKAVEALAGNAGTTLQ
;
A
#
# COMPACT_ATOMS: atom_id res chain seq x y z
N MET A 1 -10.51 3.35 -22.78
CA MET A 1 -10.69 3.75 -21.36
C MET A 1 -9.32 4.06 -20.78
N LYS A 2 -9.20 5.12 -19.96
CA LYS A 2 -7.93 5.41 -19.28
C LYS A 2 -7.66 4.33 -18.22
N LYS A 3 -6.44 3.78 -18.21
CA LYS A 3 -5.99 2.81 -17.23
C LYS A 3 -5.45 3.55 -16.00
N ILE A 4 -5.91 3.20 -14.83
CA ILE A 4 -5.49 3.82 -13.56
C ILE A 4 -5.15 2.77 -12.51
N VAL A 5 -4.14 3.06 -11.69
CA VAL A 5 -3.89 2.33 -10.44
C VAL A 5 -4.42 3.15 -9.27
N ILE A 6 -5.16 2.51 -8.38
CA ILE A 6 -5.66 3.09 -7.14
C ILE A 6 -4.95 2.43 -5.96
N ALA A 7 -4.16 3.21 -5.23
CA ALA A 7 -3.49 2.78 -4.01
C ALA A 7 -4.38 3.06 -2.80
N LEU A 8 -5.00 2.01 -2.24
CA LEU A 8 -5.90 2.09 -1.08
C LEU A 8 -5.11 2.18 0.23
N GLY A 9 -5.40 3.20 1.04
CA GLY A 9 -4.88 3.34 2.39
C GLY A 9 -5.52 2.39 3.41
N GLY A 10 -4.97 2.34 4.63
CA GLY A 10 -5.49 1.46 5.69
C GLY A 10 -6.96 1.73 6.06
N ASN A 11 -7.40 2.97 6.00
CA ASN A 11 -8.78 3.37 6.32
C ASN A 11 -9.82 2.80 5.32
N ALA A 12 -9.40 2.47 4.11
CA ALA A 12 -10.25 1.83 3.10
C ALA A 12 -10.52 0.33 3.38
N LEU A 13 -9.79 -0.26 4.36
CA LEU A 13 -9.85 -1.69 4.69
C LEU A 13 -10.27 -1.94 6.13
N GLN A 14 -10.09 -0.98 7.01
CA GLN A 14 -10.42 -1.08 8.43
C GLN A 14 -10.60 0.32 9.03
N GLU A 15 -11.70 0.51 9.75
CA GLU A 15 -11.98 1.76 10.47
C GLU A 15 -11.24 1.76 11.81
N ALA A 16 -10.57 2.89 12.12
CA ALA A 16 -9.88 3.05 13.41
C ALA A 16 -10.88 2.97 14.58
N GLY A 17 -10.48 2.28 15.64
CA GLY A 17 -11.31 2.13 16.85
C GLY A 17 -12.40 1.05 16.77
N LYS A 18 -12.65 0.45 15.60
CA LYS A 18 -13.59 -0.67 15.49
C LYS A 18 -12.88 -2.03 15.69
N PRO A 19 -13.62 -3.04 16.19
CA PRO A 19 -13.10 -4.41 16.28
C PRO A 19 -12.59 -4.91 14.92
N ALA A 20 -11.47 -5.62 14.91
CA ALA A 20 -10.88 -6.15 13.69
C ALA A 20 -11.47 -7.51 13.28
N THR A 21 -12.77 -7.70 13.45
CA THR A 21 -13.48 -8.91 13.02
C THR A 21 -13.59 -8.96 11.50
N ALA A 22 -13.74 -10.16 10.93
CA ALA A 22 -13.95 -10.34 9.50
C ALA A 22 -15.16 -9.53 9.00
N GLN A 23 -16.27 -9.56 9.76
CA GLN A 23 -17.48 -8.83 9.43
C GLN A 23 -17.25 -7.30 9.38
N ALA A 24 -16.59 -6.73 10.39
CA ALA A 24 -16.30 -5.28 10.43
C ALA A 24 -15.37 -4.85 9.29
N GLN A 25 -14.38 -5.67 8.92
CA GLN A 25 -13.50 -5.40 7.79
C GLN A 25 -14.28 -5.47 6.46
N LEU A 26 -15.13 -6.48 6.27
CA LEU A 26 -15.97 -6.62 5.07
C LEU A 26 -16.93 -5.42 4.90
N GLU A 27 -17.53 -4.93 5.98
CA GLU A 27 -18.40 -3.73 5.94
C GLU A 27 -17.65 -2.48 5.47
N VAL A 28 -16.41 -2.29 5.92
CA VAL A 28 -15.55 -1.19 5.44
C VAL A 28 -15.20 -1.37 3.96
N VAL A 29 -14.86 -2.59 3.56
CA VAL A 29 -14.57 -2.91 2.15
C VAL A 29 -15.79 -2.70 1.26
N GLU A 30 -16.99 -3.06 1.69
CA GLU A 30 -18.22 -2.81 0.95
C GLU A 30 -18.46 -1.30 0.73
N LYS A 31 -18.24 -0.46 1.75
CA LYS A 31 -18.33 1.00 1.62
C LYS A 31 -17.28 1.54 0.65
N THR A 32 -16.02 1.07 0.78
CA THR A 32 -14.94 1.43 -0.14
C THR A 32 -15.29 1.04 -1.58
N SER A 33 -15.93 -0.11 -1.76
CA SER A 33 -16.33 -0.63 -3.07
C SER A 33 -17.38 0.23 -3.77
N GLU A 34 -18.23 0.96 -3.04
CA GLU A 34 -19.17 1.91 -3.66
C GLU A 34 -18.41 3.02 -4.39
N TYR A 35 -17.39 3.62 -3.76
CA TYR A 35 -16.55 4.65 -4.41
C TYR A 35 -15.72 4.11 -5.58
N ILE A 36 -15.22 2.86 -5.46
CA ILE A 36 -14.50 2.21 -6.57
C ILE A 36 -15.45 1.96 -7.75
N ALA A 37 -16.69 1.56 -7.49
CA ALA A 37 -17.71 1.36 -8.51
C ALA A 37 -18.07 2.68 -9.22
N ASP A 38 -18.14 3.80 -8.50
CA ASP A 38 -18.35 5.13 -9.10
C ASP A 38 -17.21 5.48 -10.09
N ILE A 39 -15.96 5.17 -9.75
CA ILE A 39 -14.80 5.38 -10.63
C ILE A 39 -14.90 4.50 -11.89
N ILE A 40 -15.31 3.24 -11.74
CA ILE A 40 -15.48 2.31 -12.86
C ILE A 40 -16.61 2.79 -13.79
N GLU A 41 -17.73 3.23 -13.22
CA GLU A 41 -18.87 3.80 -13.97
C GLU A 41 -18.50 5.12 -14.68
N ALA A 42 -17.57 5.89 -14.12
CA ALA A 42 -16.99 7.06 -14.79
C ALA A 42 -16.08 6.71 -16.00
N GLY A 43 -15.93 5.42 -16.32
CA GLY A 43 -15.27 4.94 -17.53
C GLY A 43 -13.75 4.70 -17.39
N TYR A 44 -13.25 4.48 -16.17
CA TYR A 44 -11.85 4.11 -15.95
C TYR A 44 -11.65 2.61 -15.89
N ASN A 45 -10.52 2.13 -16.43
CA ASN A 45 -10.05 0.76 -16.24
C ASN A 45 -9.17 0.73 -14.97
N VAL A 46 -9.69 0.09 -13.92
CA VAL A 46 -9.16 0.19 -12.56
C VAL A 46 -8.32 -1.02 -12.19
N VAL A 47 -7.12 -0.77 -11.66
CA VAL A 47 -6.28 -1.75 -10.98
C VAL A 47 -6.13 -1.31 -9.52
N LEU A 48 -6.29 -2.24 -8.59
CA LEU A 48 -6.29 -1.95 -7.16
C LEU A 48 -5.03 -2.46 -6.48
N ALA A 49 -4.39 -1.57 -5.74
CA ALA A 49 -3.36 -1.90 -4.77
C ALA A 49 -3.82 -1.49 -3.37
N HIS A 50 -3.33 -2.17 -2.34
CA HIS A 50 -3.75 -1.88 -0.97
C HIS A 50 -2.62 -2.00 0.05
N GLY A 51 -2.73 -1.31 1.17
CA GLY A 51 -1.90 -1.57 2.36
C GLY A 51 -2.37 -2.80 3.14
N ASN A 52 -1.57 -3.27 4.09
CA ASN A 52 -1.88 -4.44 4.91
C ASN A 52 -1.42 -4.32 6.38
N GLY A 53 -0.88 -3.18 6.79
CA GLY A 53 -0.17 -3.04 8.08
C GLY A 53 -0.91 -3.63 9.28
N PRO A 54 -2.17 -3.24 9.57
CA PRO A 54 -2.93 -3.81 10.68
C PRO A 54 -3.19 -5.32 10.51
N GLN A 55 -3.43 -5.79 9.29
CA GLN A 55 -3.77 -7.18 8.99
C GLN A 55 -2.55 -8.08 9.15
N VAL A 56 -1.44 -7.77 8.51
CA VAL A 56 -0.21 -8.57 8.63
C VAL A 56 0.32 -8.55 10.06
N GLY A 57 0.18 -7.41 10.78
CA GLY A 57 0.53 -7.33 12.20
C GLY A 57 -0.23 -8.35 13.05
N ARG A 58 -1.54 -8.51 12.84
CA ARG A 58 -2.35 -9.54 13.54
C ARG A 58 -1.96 -10.96 13.14
N ILE A 59 -1.68 -11.22 11.88
CA ILE A 59 -1.20 -12.53 11.41
C ILE A 59 0.11 -12.88 12.10
N VAL A 60 1.05 -11.94 12.21
CA VAL A 60 2.31 -12.14 12.94
C VAL A 60 2.04 -12.46 14.41
N ILE A 61 1.16 -11.70 15.07
CA ILE A 61 0.77 -11.98 16.48
C ILE A 61 0.19 -13.39 16.62
N GLN A 62 -0.73 -13.81 15.75
CA GLN A 62 -1.32 -15.15 15.78
C GLN A 62 -0.26 -16.24 15.62
N ASN A 63 0.69 -16.06 14.69
CA ASN A 63 1.80 -17.00 14.50
C ASN A 63 2.73 -17.06 15.72
N GLU A 64 3.07 -15.93 16.33
CA GLU A 64 3.92 -15.87 17.53
C GLU A 64 3.22 -16.57 18.72
N TYR A 65 1.94 -16.31 18.96
CA TYR A 65 1.17 -16.94 20.04
C TYR A 65 1.01 -18.48 19.85
N ALA A 66 0.83 -18.93 18.61
CA ALA A 66 0.67 -20.34 18.31
C ALA A 66 2.01 -21.10 18.20
N SER A 67 3.14 -20.45 18.32
CA SER A 67 4.48 -21.01 18.04
C SER A 67 4.85 -22.23 18.91
N SER A 68 4.24 -22.38 20.08
CA SER A 68 4.38 -23.57 20.94
C SER A 68 3.59 -24.79 20.44
N GLN A 69 2.63 -24.62 19.55
CA GLN A 69 1.76 -25.67 19.02
C GLN A 69 2.10 -26.01 17.55
N THR A 70 2.50 -25.02 16.78
CA THR A 70 2.86 -25.14 15.36
C THR A 70 3.95 -24.11 14.99
N PRO A 71 4.88 -24.44 14.09
CA PRO A 71 5.91 -23.50 13.67
C PRO A 71 5.31 -22.19 13.14
N ALA A 72 5.82 -21.06 13.63
CA ALA A 72 5.43 -19.75 13.13
C ALA A 72 5.90 -19.56 11.68
N MET A 73 5.02 -18.99 10.84
CA MET A 73 5.38 -18.66 9.46
C MET A 73 6.34 -17.46 9.42
N PRO A 74 7.31 -17.45 8.50
CA PRO A 74 8.18 -16.31 8.28
C PRO A 74 7.39 -15.10 7.79
N PHE A 75 8.01 -13.91 7.89
CA PHE A 75 7.28 -12.66 7.71
C PHE A 75 6.76 -12.44 6.28
N ASP A 76 7.51 -12.87 5.27
CA ASP A 76 7.10 -12.87 3.86
C ASP A 76 5.85 -13.72 3.61
N VAL A 77 5.78 -14.91 4.22
CA VAL A 77 4.59 -15.79 4.17
C VAL A 77 3.40 -15.14 4.90
N CYS A 78 3.63 -14.48 6.05
CA CYS A 78 2.58 -13.67 6.69
C CYS A 78 2.08 -12.53 5.78
N GLY A 79 2.97 -11.95 4.98
CA GLY A 79 2.64 -11.01 3.92
C GLY A 79 1.69 -11.61 2.88
N ALA A 80 2.02 -12.80 2.36
CA ALA A 80 1.19 -13.55 1.42
C ALA A 80 -0.20 -13.89 2.01
N MET A 81 -0.26 -14.35 3.26
CA MET A 81 -1.52 -14.61 3.98
C MET A 81 -2.38 -13.33 4.03
N SER A 82 -1.78 -12.16 4.29
CA SER A 82 -2.49 -10.89 4.32
C SER A 82 -3.06 -10.49 2.96
N GLN A 83 -2.32 -10.74 1.87
CA GLN A 83 -2.81 -10.50 0.50
C GLN A 83 -4.04 -11.36 0.19
N GLY A 84 -4.01 -12.64 0.52
CA GLY A 84 -5.13 -13.56 0.34
C GLY A 84 -6.36 -13.12 1.14
N MET A 85 -6.19 -12.79 2.42
CA MET A 85 -7.27 -12.36 3.30
C MET A 85 -7.92 -11.05 2.83
N ILE A 86 -7.13 -10.02 2.54
CA ILE A 86 -7.64 -8.72 2.11
C ILE A 86 -8.24 -8.83 0.71
N GLY A 87 -7.55 -9.51 -0.21
CA GLY A 87 -8.03 -9.73 -1.56
C GLY A 87 -9.37 -10.46 -1.60
N TYR A 88 -9.56 -11.47 -0.76
CA TYR A 88 -10.83 -12.18 -0.60
C TYR A 88 -11.98 -11.23 -0.17
N HIS A 89 -11.76 -10.40 0.86
CA HIS A 89 -12.77 -9.41 1.27
C HIS A 89 -13.07 -8.40 0.15
N MET A 90 -12.04 -7.91 -0.54
CA MET A 90 -12.21 -6.96 -1.64
C MET A 90 -12.95 -7.58 -2.82
N GLN A 91 -12.64 -8.82 -3.20
CA GLN A 91 -13.39 -9.55 -4.22
C GLN A 91 -14.87 -9.70 -3.85
N GLN A 92 -15.17 -10.09 -2.60
CA GLN A 92 -16.55 -10.20 -2.13
C GLN A 92 -17.27 -8.86 -2.15
N GLY A 93 -16.68 -7.83 -1.55
CA GLY A 93 -17.30 -6.51 -1.42
C GLY A 93 -17.51 -5.85 -2.78
N LEU A 94 -16.48 -5.78 -3.61
CA LEU A 94 -16.57 -5.11 -4.91
C LEU A 94 -17.49 -5.87 -5.89
N SER A 95 -17.39 -7.20 -5.96
CA SER A 95 -18.29 -7.98 -6.82
C SER A 95 -19.76 -7.86 -6.39
N LYS A 96 -20.03 -7.76 -5.07
CA LYS A 96 -21.38 -7.52 -4.54
C LYS A 96 -21.93 -6.18 -5.00
N VAL A 97 -21.13 -5.11 -4.88
CA VAL A 97 -21.53 -3.75 -5.27
C VAL A 97 -21.73 -3.66 -6.77
N LEU A 98 -20.76 -4.13 -7.57
CA LEU A 98 -20.86 -4.11 -9.03
C LEU A 98 -22.09 -4.85 -9.53
N ARG A 99 -22.37 -6.06 -9.02
CA ARG A 99 -23.55 -6.83 -9.39
C ARG A 99 -24.86 -6.11 -9.07
N LYS A 100 -24.95 -5.42 -7.91
CA LYS A 100 -26.12 -4.61 -7.56
C LYS A 100 -26.36 -3.46 -8.54
N ARG A 101 -25.29 -2.95 -9.17
CA ARG A 101 -25.33 -1.90 -10.18
C ARG A 101 -25.45 -2.42 -11.62
N GLY A 102 -25.69 -3.74 -11.79
CA GLY A 102 -25.83 -4.36 -13.11
C GLY A 102 -24.50 -4.59 -13.84
N ASN A 103 -23.37 -4.42 -13.18
CA ASN A 103 -22.05 -4.65 -13.71
C ASN A 103 -21.52 -6.04 -13.26
N ASN A 104 -21.20 -6.91 -14.22
CA ASN A 104 -20.71 -8.27 -13.98
C ASN A 104 -19.19 -8.40 -14.17
N THR A 105 -18.44 -7.30 -14.17
CA THR A 105 -16.99 -7.34 -14.29
C THR A 105 -16.38 -8.20 -13.19
N CYS A 106 -15.55 -9.16 -13.59
CA CYS A 106 -14.89 -10.06 -12.67
C CYS A 106 -13.77 -9.35 -11.90
N VAL A 107 -13.69 -9.61 -10.60
CA VAL A 107 -12.64 -9.09 -9.72
C VAL A 107 -11.74 -10.25 -9.31
N ALA A 108 -10.44 -10.14 -9.53
CA ALA A 108 -9.47 -11.17 -9.23
C ALA A 108 -8.29 -10.62 -8.40
N THR A 109 -7.87 -11.40 -7.42
CA THR A 109 -6.68 -11.10 -6.61
C THR A 109 -5.50 -11.91 -7.11
N VAL A 110 -4.39 -11.23 -7.36
CA VAL A 110 -3.10 -11.85 -7.68
C VAL A 110 -2.19 -11.72 -6.47
N VAL A 111 -1.82 -12.85 -5.89
CA VAL A 111 -0.75 -12.89 -4.88
C VAL A 111 0.54 -12.48 -5.58
N THR A 112 1.17 -11.41 -5.10
CA THR A 112 2.18 -10.69 -5.87
C THR A 112 3.49 -10.61 -5.13
N GLN A 113 4.56 -11.10 -5.76
CA GLN A 113 5.95 -10.99 -5.32
C GLN A 113 6.57 -9.73 -5.93
N VAL A 114 7.38 -9.04 -5.14
CA VAL A 114 8.10 -7.84 -5.61
C VAL A 114 9.58 -7.99 -5.26
N VAL A 115 10.42 -7.98 -6.29
CA VAL A 115 11.87 -8.05 -6.12
C VAL A 115 12.39 -6.76 -5.52
N VAL A 116 13.28 -6.89 -4.56
CA VAL A 116 14.05 -5.81 -3.97
C VAL A 116 15.55 -6.10 -4.09
N ASP A 117 16.36 -5.04 -4.15
CA ASP A 117 17.81 -5.22 -4.15
C ASP A 117 18.30 -5.67 -2.76
N LYS A 118 18.95 -6.83 -2.68
CA LYS A 118 19.54 -7.31 -1.42
C LYS A 118 20.57 -6.35 -0.82
N ASN A 119 21.14 -5.46 -1.62
CA ASN A 119 22.13 -4.45 -1.21
C ASN A 119 21.48 -3.09 -0.93
N ASP A 120 20.14 -2.95 -0.96
CA ASP A 120 19.49 -1.68 -0.61
C ASP A 120 19.94 -1.24 0.80
N PRO A 121 20.47 -0.02 0.96
CA PRO A 121 20.99 0.47 2.24
C PRO A 121 19.95 0.46 3.36
N LYS A 122 18.66 0.41 3.05
CA LYS A 122 17.59 0.30 4.04
C LYS A 122 17.62 -1.03 4.80
N PHE A 123 18.27 -2.08 4.29
CA PHE A 123 18.50 -3.31 5.05
C PHE A 123 19.49 -3.09 6.21
N LEU A 124 20.40 -2.13 6.09
CA LEU A 124 21.32 -1.76 7.17
C LEU A 124 20.69 -0.84 8.23
N ALA A 125 19.54 -0.22 7.91
CA ALA A 125 18.83 0.69 8.79
C ALA A 125 17.33 0.37 8.84
N PRO A 126 16.89 -0.78 9.40
CA PRO A 126 15.51 -1.16 9.50
C PRO A 126 14.68 -0.10 10.24
N SER A 127 13.51 0.24 9.68
CA SER A 127 12.69 1.36 10.16
C SER A 127 11.18 1.09 10.18
N LYS A 128 10.68 0.08 9.45
CA LYS A 128 9.23 -0.22 9.42
C LYS A 128 8.84 -1.11 10.58
N PRO A 129 8.01 -0.60 11.54
CA PRO A 129 7.58 -1.40 12.68
C PRO A 129 6.54 -2.44 12.27
N ILE A 130 6.71 -3.65 12.76
CA ILE A 130 5.81 -4.79 12.51
C ILE A 130 5.51 -5.54 13.83
N GLY A 131 4.44 -6.33 13.81
CA GLY A 131 4.07 -7.21 14.92
C GLY A 131 3.57 -6.45 16.18
N PRO A 132 3.53 -7.14 17.33
CA PRO A 132 3.04 -6.60 18.58
C PRO A 132 3.99 -5.60 19.23
N PHE A 133 3.52 -4.97 20.31
CA PHE A 133 4.35 -4.20 21.24
C PHE A 133 4.94 -5.12 22.31
N TYR A 134 6.17 -4.87 22.70
CA TYR A 134 6.93 -5.58 23.70
C TYR A 134 7.43 -4.62 24.79
N SER A 135 7.69 -5.14 25.99
CA SER A 135 8.49 -4.44 26.98
C SER A 135 9.95 -4.33 26.51
N GLU A 136 10.72 -3.45 27.13
CA GLU A 136 12.15 -3.31 26.82
C GLU A 136 12.93 -4.61 27.09
N GLU A 137 12.57 -5.33 28.16
CA GLU A 137 13.20 -6.60 28.54
C GLU A 137 12.93 -7.69 27.50
N GLU A 138 11.67 -7.85 27.09
CA GLU A 138 11.28 -8.78 26.01
C GLU A 138 11.95 -8.43 24.69
N ALA A 139 12.05 -7.15 24.35
CA ALA A 139 12.70 -6.68 23.13
C ALA A 139 14.20 -7.05 23.12
N LYS A 140 14.91 -6.85 24.24
CA LYS A 140 16.32 -7.26 24.37
C LYS A 140 16.50 -8.76 24.23
N LYS A 141 15.59 -9.55 24.83
CA LYS A 141 15.61 -11.02 24.71
C LYS A 141 15.39 -11.46 23.27
N LEU A 142 14.37 -10.93 22.58
CA LEU A 142 14.09 -11.24 21.18
C LEU A 142 15.24 -10.83 20.23
N ALA A 143 15.87 -9.69 20.49
CA ALA A 143 17.04 -9.27 19.74
C ALA A 143 18.22 -10.26 19.90
N ALA A 144 18.47 -10.75 21.13
CA ALA A 144 19.54 -11.71 21.42
C ALA A 144 19.23 -13.11 20.87
N GLU A 145 18.01 -13.63 21.02
CA GLU A 145 17.64 -14.99 20.66
C GLU A 145 17.31 -15.18 19.18
N LYS A 146 16.63 -14.17 18.58
CA LYS A 146 16.12 -14.26 17.20
C LYS A 146 16.84 -13.33 16.22
N GLY A 147 17.77 -12.48 16.68
CA GLY A 147 18.46 -11.49 15.83
C GLY A 147 17.54 -10.38 15.32
N TYR A 148 16.42 -10.11 15.99
CA TYR A 148 15.46 -9.08 15.54
C TYR A 148 16.01 -7.68 15.81
N SER A 149 15.85 -6.79 14.84
CA SER A 149 16.01 -5.36 15.07
C SER A 149 14.79 -4.84 15.81
N MET A 150 15.00 -4.23 16.99
CA MET A 150 13.93 -3.72 17.85
C MET A 150 14.09 -2.22 18.01
N LYS A 151 12.98 -1.46 17.96
CA LYS A 151 12.96 -0.02 18.21
C LYS A 151 11.78 0.36 19.12
N GLU A 152 11.99 1.37 19.93
CA GLU A 152 10.93 2.03 20.68
C GLU A 152 9.98 2.77 19.71
N ASP A 153 8.68 2.64 19.90
CA ASP A 153 7.63 3.19 19.02
C ASP A 153 6.74 4.17 19.79
N ALA A 154 7.17 5.41 19.83
CA ALA A 154 6.41 6.59 20.29
C ALA A 154 5.79 6.45 21.69
N GLY A 155 6.54 5.94 22.66
CA GLY A 155 6.12 5.79 24.07
C GLY A 155 5.14 4.64 24.32
N ARG A 156 4.81 3.85 23.29
CA ARG A 156 3.86 2.73 23.39
C ARG A 156 4.51 1.40 23.72
N GLY A 157 5.84 1.34 23.68
CA GLY A 157 6.65 0.14 23.87
C GLY A 157 7.57 -0.14 22.68
N TRP A 158 8.20 -1.28 22.68
CA TRP A 158 9.14 -1.70 21.66
C TRP A 158 8.48 -2.54 20.57
N ARG A 159 8.93 -2.37 19.35
CA ARG A 159 8.46 -3.19 18.22
C ARG A 159 9.62 -3.71 17.39
N ARG A 160 9.43 -4.88 16.78
CA ARG A 160 10.33 -5.34 15.72
C ARG A 160 10.24 -4.36 14.55
N VAL A 161 11.42 -4.01 14.00
CA VAL A 161 11.50 -3.22 12.76
C VAL A 161 12.17 -4.03 11.66
N VAL A 162 11.70 -3.85 10.44
CA VAL A 162 12.27 -4.46 9.23
C VAL A 162 12.66 -3.39 8.22
N ALA A 163 13.45 -3.77 7.24
CA ALA A 163 13.81 -2.89 6.12
C ALA A 163 12.58 -2.45 5.33
N SER A 164 12.68 -1.29 4.67
CA SER A 164 11.67 -0.82 3.70
C SER A 164 12.36 -0.48 2.38
N PRO A 165 12.82 -1.50 1.63
CA PRO A 165 13.56 -1.33 0.39
C PRO A 165 12.68 -0.79 -0.73
N ILE A 166 13.33 -0.32 -1.82
CA ILE A 166 12.67 0.15 -3.03
C ILE A 166 12.21 -1.05 -3.88
N PRO A 167 10.98 -1.05 -4.44
CA PRO A 167 10.54 -2.08 -5.37
C PRO A 167 11.31 -1.98 -6.70
N VAL A 168 11.77 -3.12 -7.22
CA VAL A 168 12.56 -3.20 -8.46
C VAL A 168 11.76 -3.83 -9.58
N GLU A 169 11.10 -4.97 -9.32
CA GLU A 169 10.39 -5.76 -10.34
C GLU A 169 9.15 -6.41 -9.71
N ILE A 170 8.05 -6.43 -10.44
CA ILE A 170 6.81 -7.14 -10.05
C ILE A 170 6.78 -8.45 -10.82
N ILE A 171 6.87 -9.59 -10.12
CA ILE A 171 7.03 -10.90 -10.75
C ILE A 171 5.78 -11.31 -11.54
N GLU A 172 4.61 -11.12 -10.98
CA GLU A 172 3.33 -11.52 -11.62
C GLU A 172 2.76 -10.44 -12.54
N LEU A 173 3.58 -9.49 -13.01
CA LEU A 173 3.15 -8.37 -13.84
C LEU A 173 2.42 -8.81 -15.12
N ASP A 174 2.90 -9.84 -15.80
CA ASP A 174 2.28 -10.32 -17.06
C ASP A 174 0.91 -10.96 -16.80
N ALA A 175 0.73 -11.64 -15.66
CA ALA A 175 -0.58 -12.14 -15.25
C ALA A 175 -1.55 -10.99 -14.97
N VAL A 176 -1.08 -9.94 -14.29
CA VAL A 176 -1.87 -8.72 -14.03
C VAL A 176 -2.24 -8.02 -15.34
N LYS A 177 -1.30 -7.87 -16.29
CA LYS A 177 -1.57 -7.31 -17.62
C LYS A 177 -2.64 -8.11 -18.35
N CYS A 178 -2.50 -9.44 -18.36
CA CYS A 178 -3.47 -10.33 -19.00
C CYS A 178 -4.88 -10.14 -18.43
N LEU A 179 -5.03 -10.06 -17.11
CA LEU A 179 -6.32 -9.80 -16.47
C LEU A 179 -6.90 -8.46 -16.89
N VAL A 180 -6.12 -7.40 -16.78
CA VAL A 180 -6.55 -6.02 -17.08
C VAL A 180 -6.92 -5.85 -18.55
N ASP A 181 -6.14 -6.40 -19.46
CA ASP A 181 -6.38 -6.31 -20.90
C ASP A 181 -7.61 -7.14 -21.35
N ASN A 182 -8.02 -8.15 -20.56
CA ASN A 182 -9.26 -8.90 -20.75
C ASN A 182 -10.43 -8.33 -19.92
N GLY A 183 -10.32 -7.13 -19.39
CA GLY A 183 -11.43 -6.41 -18.75
C GLY A 183 -11.71 -6.84 -17.31
N PHE A 184 -10.81 -7.56 -16.65
CA PHE A 184 -10.91 -7.87 -15.22
C PHE A 184 -10.42 -6.70 -14.37
N ILE A 185 -10.97 -6.57 -13.17
CA ILE A 185 -10.41 -5.71 -12.13
C ILE A 185 -9.40 -6.55 -11.35
N ALA A 186 -8.12 -6.20 -11.47
CA ALA A 186 -7.06 -6.87 -10.73
C ALA A 186 -6.78 -6.19 -9.40
N ILE A 187 -6.67 -6.98 -8.33
CA ILE A 187 -6.18 -6.57 -7.01
C ILE A 187 -4.78 -7.17 -6.88
N THR A 188 -3.76 -6.35 -6.73
CA THR A 188 -2.36 -6.79 -6.81
C THR A 188 -1.44 -5.93 -5.92
N VAL A 189 -0.19 -6.30 -5.78
CA VAL A 189 0.84 -5.68 -4.92
C VAL A 189 0.35 -5.35 -3.52
N GLY A 190 -0.51 -6.18 -2.96
CA GLY A 190 -1.07 -6.01 -1.62
C GLY A 190 0.02 -5.88 -0.55
N GLY A 191 -0.11 -4.85 0.31
CA GLY A 191 0.90 -4.55 1.32
C GLY A 191 2.23 -4.03 0.80
N GLY A 192 2.32 -3.70 -0.48
CA GLY A 192 3.55 -3.36 -1.19
C GLY A 192 4.16 -4.54 -1.95
N GLY A 193 3.48 -5.68 -1.97
CA GLY A 193 3.98 -6.95 -2.50
C GLY A 193 4.73 -7.80 -1.45
N ILE A 194 4.91 -9.08 -1.73
CA ILE A 194 5.75 -9.97 -0.94
C ILE A 194 7.20 -9.70 -1.33
N PRO A 195 8.05 -9.19 -0.42
CA PRO A 195 9.42 -8.87 -0.77
C PRO A 195 10.24 -10.14 -0.98
N VAL A 196 10.87 -10.22 -2.15
CA VAL A 196 11.78 -11.30 -2.52
C VAL A 196 13.10 -10.73 -3.02
N ILE A 197 14.18 -11.48 -2.85
CA ILE A 197 15.48 -11.20 -3.44
C ILE A 197 15.82 -12.30 -4.44
N ARG A 198 16.69 -12.01 -5.41
CA ARG A 198 17.29 -13.03 -6.26
C ARG A 198 18.58 -13.54 -5.61
N ASP A 199 18.67 -14.84 -5.41
CA ASP A 199 19.89 -15.49 -4.95
C ASP A 199 20.96 -15.58 -6.05
N GLU A 200 22.07 -16.29 -5.80
CA GLU A 200 23.16 -16.44 -6.76
C GLU A 200 22.78 -17.28 -7.98
N ALA A 201 21.79 -18.16 -7.86
CA ALA A 201 21.25 -18.96 -8.97
C ALA A 201 20.17 -18.21 -9.76
N GLY A 202 19.72 -17.05 -9.25
CA GLY A 202 18.62 -16.26 -9.82
C GLY A 202 17.25 -16.65 -9.30
N ASP A 203 17.17 -17.59 -8.35
CA ASP A 203 15.93 -18.03 -7.74
C ASP A 203 15.38 -16.97 -6.77
N LEU A 204 14.05 -16.95 -6.63
CA LEU A 204 13.36 -16.01 -5.74
C LEU A 204 13.33 -16.55 -4.31
N VAL A 205 13.83 -15.76 -3.39
CA VAL A 205 13.87 -16.09 -1.96
C VAL A 205 13.17 -14.98 -1.16
N GLY A 206 12.20 -15.36 -0.32
CA GLY A 206 11.49 -14.42 0.55
C GLY A 206 12.43 -13.72 1.53
N THR A 207 12.19 -12.44 1.81
CA THR A 207 12.99 -11.66 2.74
C THR A 207 12.12 -10.89 3.73
N ALA A 208 12.63 -10.69 4.96
CA ALA A 208 11.90 -9.95 5.99
C ALA A 208 12.02 -8.43 5.74
N ALA A 209 11.10 -7.90 4.94
CA ALA A 209 11.01 -6.48 4.61
C ALA A 209 9.55 -6.04 4.46
N VAL A 210 9.29 -4.75 4.42
CA VAL A 210 7.99 -4.14 4.07
C VAL A 210 8.24 -3.10 3.00
N ILE A 211 7.86 -3.39 1.78
CA ILE A 211 7.89 -2.42 0.70
C ILE A 211 6.79 -1.37 0.95
N ASP A 212 7.10 -0.10 0.75
CA ASP A 212 6.08 0.94 0.85
C ASP A 212 5.04 0.77 -0.25
N LYS A 213 3.75 0.72 0.13
CA LYS A 213 2.67 0.45 -0.82
C LYS A 213 2.53 1.53 -1.90
N ASP A 214 2.85 2.77 -1.57
CA ASP A 214 2.71 3.88 -2.51
C ASP A 214 3.81 3.77 -3.59
N LEU A 215 5.03 3.39 -3.21
CA LEU A 215 6.11 3.08 -4.16
C LEU A 215 5.83 1.82 -4.99
N ALA A 216 5.25 0.76 -4.39
CA ALA A 216 4.86 -0.43 -5.14
C ALA A 216 3.70 -0.15 -6.11
N SER A 217 2.75 0.70 -5.71
CA SER A 217 1.65 1.14 -6.58
C SER A 217 2.15 2.02 -7.73
N GLU A 218 3.14 2.84 -7.47
CA GLU A 218 3.83 3.63 -8.49
C GLU A 218 4.51 2.72 -9.51
N LYS A 219 5.33 1.75 -9.04
CA LYS A 219 5.99 0.77 -9.92
C LYS A 219 4.98 0.00 -10.76
N LEU A 220 3.86 -0.44 -10.16
CA LEU A 220 2.77 -1.11 -10.87
C LEU A 220 2.16 -0.20 -11.95
N ALA A 221 1.89 1.06 -11.63
CA ALA A 221 1.29 2.01 -12.56
C ALA A 221 2.23 2.34 -13.73
N GLU A 222 3.53 2.44 -13.45
CA GLU A 222 4.58 2.62 -14.46
C GLU A 222 4.63 1.41 -15.41
N ASP A 223 4.73 0.18 -14.87
CA ASP A 223 4.89 -1.07 -15.62
C ASP A 223 3.63 -1.47 -16.41
N LEU A 224 2.45 -1.09 -15.94
CA LEU A 224 1.17 -1.25 -16.65
C LEU A 224 0.91 -0.14 -17.70
N ASP A 225 1.83 0.82 -17.81
CA ASP A 225 1.69 2.00 -18.66
C ASP A 225 0.38 2.78 -18.40
N CYS A 226 0.08 3.01 -17.11
CA CYS A 226 -1.11 3.75 -16.71
C CYS A 226 -0.99 5.25 -17.00
N ASP A 227 -2.15 5.90 -17.19
CA ASP A 227 -2.24 7.35 -17.39
C ASP A 227 -2.28 8.13 -16.08
N VAL A 228 -2.86 7.50 -15.03
CA VAL A 228 -3.08 8.14 -13.73
C VAL A 228 -2.76 7.17 -12.60
N LEU A 229 -2.04 7.67 -11.59
CA LEU A 229 -1.88 7.04 -10.28
C LEU A 229 -2.75 7.80 -9.27
N VAL A 230 -3.68 7.10 -8.62
CA VAL A 230 -4.50 7.66 -7.54
C VAL A 230 -4.05 7.10 -6.21
N ILE A 231 -3.56 7.96 -5.32
CA ILE A 231 -3.15 7.59 -3.96
C ILE A 231 -4.19 8.08 -2.97
N LEU A 232 -4.93 7.13 -2.39
CA LEU A 232 -5.98 7.45 -1.43
C LEU A 232 -5.44 7.50 -0.01
N THR A 233 -5.80 8.56 0.70
CA THR A 233 -5.33 8.87 2.05
C THR A 233 -6.46 9.43 2.92
N ALA A 234 -6.17 9.82 4.17
CA ALA A 234 -7.17 10.32 5.11
C ALA A 234 -7.52 11.80 4.91
N VAL A 235 -6.76 12.52 4.07
CA VAL A 235 -6.96 13.96 3.83
C VAL A 235 -7.34 14.20 2.37
N GLU A 236 -8.18 15.20 2.13
CA GLU A 236 -8.61 15.56 0.78
C GLU A 236 -7.45 16.11 -0.06
N GLN A 237 -6.62 16.96 0.51
CA GLN A 237 -5.51 17.61 -0.19
C GLN A 237 -4.20 17.49 0.58
N VAL A 238 -3.10 17.50 -0.15
CA VAL A 238 -1.76 17.66 0.40
C VAL A 238 -1.62 19.09 0.95
N CYS A 239 -1.03 19.20 2.13
CA CYS A 239 -0.77 20.49 2.76
C CYS A 239 0.72 20.67 3.04
N ILE A 240 1.20 21.90 2.85
CA ILE A 240 2.45 22.36 3.47
C ILE A 240 2.15 22.97 4.83
N ASN A 241 3.11 22.96 5.74
CA ASN A 241 2.98 23.43 7.13
C ASN A 241 1.81 22.76 7.88
N TYR A 242 1.60 21.46 7.64
CA TYR A 242 0.48 20.72 8.22
C TYR A 242 0.46 20.83 9.74
N GLY A 243 -0.72 21.18 10.31
CA GLY A 243 -0.93 21.38 11.75
C GLY A 243 -0.38 22.71 12.31
N LYS A 244 0.13 23.61 11.45
CA LYS A 244 0.61 24.95 11.85
C LYS A 244 -0.40 26.04 11.45
N PRO A 245 -0.32 27.25 12.06
CA PRO A 245 -1.24 28.34 11.74
C PRO A 245 -1.21 28.79 10.26
N ASP A 246 -0.09 28.57 9.59
CA ASP A 246 0.14 28.90 8.17
C ASP A 246 -0.01 27.66 7.26
N GLN A 247 -0.77 26.65 7.69
CA GLN A 247 -1.10 25.49 6.86
C GLN A 247 -1.77 25.95 5.56
N LYS A 248 -1.28 25.39 4.45
CA LYS A 248 -1.84 25.67 3.13
C LYS A 248 -2.10 24.39 2.37
N ALA A 249 -3.35 24.17 1.96
CA ALA A 249 -3.75 23.09 1.08
C ALA A 249 -3.37 23.39 -0.37
N LEU A 250 -2.95 22.36 -1.11
CA LEU A 250 -2.48 22.45 -2.48
C LEU A 250 -3.44 21.68 -3.40
N SER A 251 -4.10 22.35 -4.33
CA SER A 251 -4.92 21.71 -5.37
C SER A 251 -4.07 21.17 -6.53
N ALA A 252 -2.95 21.81 -6.80
CA ALA A 252 -1.96 21.40 -7.79
C ALA A 252 -0.55 21.51 -7.20
N LEU A 253 0.34 20.62 -7.60
CA LEU A 253 1.72 20.57 -7.14
C LEU A 253 2.63 20.23 -8.32
N GLY A 254 3.43 21.18 -8.77
CA GLY A 254 4.47 20.96 -9.76
C GLY A 254 5.62 20.12 -9.21
N ILE A 255 6.34 19.41 -10.07
CA ILE A 255 7.44 18.52 -9.65
C ILE A 255 8.55 19.25 -8.93
N ASP A 256 8.93 20.43 -9.41
CA ASP A 256 9.99 21.24 -8.79
C ASP A 256 9.58 21.74 -7.41
N ASP A 257 8.33 22.19 -7.24
CA ASP A 257 7.78 22.57 -5.92
C ASP A 257 7.68 21.35 -4.98
N ALA A 258 7.28 20.17 -5.51
CA ALA A 258 7.23 18.95 -4.73
C ALA A 258 8.62 18.60 -4.17
N ARG A 259 9.65 18.64 -5.00
CA ARG A 259 11.04 18.40 -4.60
C ARG A 259 11.54 19.42 -3.58
N LYS A 260 11.23 20.70 -3.78
CA LYS A 260 11.54 21.76 -2.85
C LYS A 260 10.89 21.50 -1.49
N TYR A 261 9.59 21.26 -1.44
CA TYR A 261 8.87 21.02 -0.19
C TYR A 261 9.28 19.71 0.51
N MET A 262 9.69 18.68 -0.23
CA MET A 262 10.33 17.47 0.35
C MET A 262 11.64 17.84 1.05
N ALA A 263 12.51 18.61 0.40
CA ALA A 263 13.80 19.04 0.96
C ALA A 263 13.64 19.96 2.19
N GLU A 264 12.61 20.80 2.22
CA GLU A 264 12.24 21.68 3.33
C GLU A 264 11.54 20.95 4.48
N GLY A 265 11.23 19.63 4.32
CA GLY A 265 10.64 18.80 5.37
C GLY A 265 9.15 19.07 5.65
N HIS A 266 8.41 19.57 4.66
CA HIS A 266 6.97 19.84 4.80
C HIS A 266 6.13 18.57 4.92
N PHE A 267 6.61 17.41 4.45
CA PHE A 267 5.86 16.17 4.41
C PHE A 267 6.35 15.18 5.47
N ALA A 268 5.43 14.68 6.28
CA ALA A 268 5.74 13.77 7.37
C ALA A 268 6.37 12.46 6.86
N PRO A 269 7.57 12.06 7.37
CA PRO A 269 8.21 10.79 7.06
C PRO A 269 7.29 9.61 7.40
N GLY A 270 7.24 8.59 6.52
CA GLY A 270 6.41 7.39 6.72
C GLY A 270 4.89 7.60 6.56
N SER A 271 4.44 8.81 6.23
CA SER A 271 3.03 9.13 5.96
C SER A 271 2.86 9.84 4.62
N MET A 272 2.97 11.19 4.57
CA MET A 272 2.77 11.95 3.33
C MET A 272 4.00 11.89 2.41
N LEU A 273 5.22 11.90 2.95
CA LEU A 273 6.45 11.91 2.15
C LEU A 273 6.52 10.76 1.14
N PRO A 274 6.29 9.49 1.48
CA PRO A 274 6.31 8.39 0.49
C PRO A 274 5.28 8.56 -0.63
N LYS A 275 4.14 9.20 -0.35
CA LYS A 275 3.10 9.47 -1.36
C LYS A 275 3.57 10.50 -2.39
N ILE A 276 4.24 11.55 -1.91
CA ILE A 276 4.80 12.57 -2.80
C ILE A 276 5.96 11.98 -3.62
N GLU A 277 6.84 11.19 -3.00
CA GLU A 277 7.93 10.48 -3.70
C GLU A 277 7.39 9.59 -4.82
N ALA A 278 6.38 8.76 -4.52
CA ALA A 278 5.72 7.90 -5.50
C ALA A 278 5.04 8.73 -6.63
N ALA A 279 4.33 9.80 -6.26
CA ALA A 279 3.65 10.66 -7.21
C ALA A 279 4.64 11.36 -8.16
N VAL A 280 5.75 11.90 -7.63
CA VAL A 280 6.81 12.54 -8.43
C VAL A 280 7.42 11.55 -9.41
N LYS A 281 7.83 10.36 -8.90
CA LYS A 281 8.44 9.31 -9.72
C LYS A 281 7.53 8.86 -10.86
N PHE A 282 6.23 8.67 -10.59
CA PHE A 282 5.25 8.29 -11.60
C PHE A 282 5.08 9.36 -12.69
N VAL A 283 4.97 10.64 -12.31
CA VAL A 283 4.79 11.73 -13.26
C VAL A 283 6.02 11.89 -14.15
N GLU A 284 7.23 11.74 -13.61
CA GLU A 284 8.48 11.84 -14.35
C GLU A 284 8.74 10.67 -15.30
N SER A 285 8.18 9.49 -15.03
CA SER A 285 8.42 8.28 -15.81
C SER A 285 7.91 8.36 -17.26
N ARG A 286 6.91 9.22 -17.55
CA ARG A 286 6.40 9.49 -18.92
C ARG A 286 5.66 10.82 -18.98
N LYS A 287 5.94 11.61 -19.99
CA LYS A 287 5.22 12.88 -20.25
C LYS A 287 3.70 12.68 -20.37
N GLY A 288 2.94 13.49 -19.66
CA GLY A 288 1.48 13.49 -19.65
C GLY A 288 0.83 12.60 -18.61
N ARG A 289 1.62 11.85 -17.82
CA ARG A 289 1.14 11.15 -16.61
C ARG A 289 0.74 12.14 -15.54
N LYS A 290 -0.24 11.74 -14.72
CA LYS A 290 -0.71 12.52 -13.56
C LYS A 290 -0.78 11.63 -12.34
N ALA A 291 -0.39 12.17 -11.19
CA ALA A 291 -0.67 11.53 -9.92
C ALA A 291 -1.68 12.38 -9.13
N ILE A 292 -2.63 11.73 -8.48
CA ILE A 292 -3.67 12.38 -7.68
C ILE A 292 -3.59 11.84 -6.25
N ILE A 293 -3.48 12.75 -5.28
CA ILE A 293 -3.53 12.41 -3.85
C ILE A 293 -4.81 13.01 -3.28
N THR A 294 -5.69 12.16 -2.73
CA THR A 294 -6.99 12.61 -2.21
C THR A 294 -7.58 11.64 -1.20
N SER A 295 -8.72 11.99 -0.60
CA SER A 295 -9.53 11.07 0.21
C SER A 295 -10.41 10.18 -0.67
N LEU A 296 -10.85 9.05 -0.11
CA LEU A 296 -11.64 8.05 -0.85
C LEU A 296 -12.96 8.64 -1.39
N ASP A 297 -13.66 9.41 -0.58
CA ASP A 297 -14.94 10.06 -0.92
C ASP A 297 -14.80 11.16 -1.98
N LYS A 298 -13.58 11.66 -2.21
CA LYS A 298 -13.29 12.69 -3.21
C LYS A 298 -12.64 12.15 -4.50
N ALA A 299 -12.48 10.83 -4.61
CA ALA A 299 -11.72 10.23 -5.70
C ALA A 299 -12.30 10.53 -7.09
N VAL A 300 -13.62 10.47 -7.28
CA VAL A 300 -14.28 10.78 -8.57
C VAL A 300 -14.16 12.26 -8.92
N GLU A 301 -14.40 13.14 -7.95
CA GLU A 301 -14.24 14.59 -8.12
C GLU A 301 -12.79 14.95 -8.46
N ALA A 302 -11.83 14.29 -7.81
CA ALA A 302 -10.41 14.51 -8.05
C ALA A 302 -9.97 14.03 -9.44
N LEU A 303 -10.48 12.90 -9.92
CA LEU A 303 -10.26 12.43 -11.30
C LEU A 303 -10.85 13.38 -12.34
N ALA A 304 -11.93 14.09 -12.01
CA ALA A 304 -12.51 15.16 -12.84
C ALA A 304 -11.75 16.50 -12.71
N GLY A 305 -10.77 16.62 -11.82
CA GLY A 305 -9.98 17.84 -11.58
C GLY A 305 -10.60 18.85 -10.62
N ASN A 306 -11.64 18.46 -9.87
CA ASN A 306 -12.42 19.35 -9.00
C ASN A 306 -12.10 19.18 -7.50
N ALA A 307 -11.25 18.22 -7.13
CA ALA A 307 -10.82 17.96 -5.75
C ALA A 307 -9.40 17.39 -5.70
N GLY A 308 -8.89 17.16 -4.51
CA GLY A 308 -7.59 16.54 -4.29
C GLY A 308 -6.39 17.42 -4.63
N THR A 309 -5.22 16.80 -4.65
CA THR A 309 -3.97 17.41 -5.14
C THR A 309 -3.51 16.66 -6.38
N THR A 310 -3.39 17.36 -7.49
CA THR A 310 -2.86 16.82 -8.75
C THR A 310 -1.39 17.18 -8.92
N LEU A 311 -0.53 16.16 -9.12
CA LEU A 311 0.85 16.33 -9.59
C LEU A 311 0.90 16.06 -11.11
N GLN A 312 1.59 16.96 -11.86
CA GLN A 312 1.74 16.84 -13.31
C GLN A 312 2.93 17.64 -13.83
#